data_c86b25db0c7cb9d8df2c26ad3fb392d4
#
_entry.id   c86b25db0c7cb9d8df2c26ad3fb392d4
#
_cell.length_a   1.000
_cell.length_b   1.000
_cell.length_c   1.000
_cell.angle_alpha   90.00
_cell.angle_beta   90.00
_cell.angle_gamma   90.00
#
_symmetry.space_group_name_H-M   'P 1'
#
loop_
_entity.id
_entity.type
_entity.pdbx_description
1 polymer ?
#
loop_
_entity_poly.entity_id
_entity_poly.type
_entity_poly.pdbx_seq_one_letter_code
_entity_poly.pdbx_strand_id
1 'polypeptide(L)'
;MTTTDPTAGQMIHCFNQSIGVREGTVLKGGASEPYYKPGSPDTIYFREDFIRSALHEVAHWCVAGSARRTLPDYGYWYAPDGRDDSQQTAFYAVEVKPQALEKAFCQAVGIEFNVSVDNLSVSLSDPAIALFEAAVEDRFGSLVLNGLPKRAEIFRHALIEYSRLYHWPSTFASDVGS
;
A
#
# COMPACT_ATOMS: atom_id res chain seq x y z
N MET A 1 -4.20 16.57 -22.85
CA MET A 1 -3.48 15.28 -22.94
C MET A 1 -4.38 14.20 -22.40
N THR A 2 -4.45 13.06 -23.04
CA THR A 2 -5.19 11.91 -22.53
C THR A 2 -4.39 11.28 -21.38
N THR A 3 -5.03 11.06 -20.24
CA THR A 3 -4.44 10.31 -19.13
C THR A 3 -4.41 8.81 -19.48
N THR A 4 -3.42 8.11 -18.97
CA THR A 4 -3.29 6.65 -19.10
C THR A 4 -3.29 6.02 -17.69
N ASP A 5 -3.98 4.90 -17.54
CA ASP A 5 -3.95 4.20 -16.25
C ASP A 5 -2.56 3.60 -15.98
N PRO A 6 -2.11 3.62 -14.72
CA PRO A 6 -0.86 2.98 -14.34
C PRO A 6 -0.94 1.45 -14.55
N THR A 7 0.20 0.82 -14.82
CA THR A 7 0.31 -0.65 -14.96
C THR A 7 1.12 -1.25 -13.82
N ALA A 8 0.91 -2.54 -13.55
CA ALA A 8 1.71 -3.28 -12.57
C ALA A 8 3.22 -3.24 -12.88
N GLY A 9 3.59 -3.34 -14.17
CA GLY A 9 4.99 -3.23 -14.60
C GLY A 9 5.61 -1.87 -14.25
N GLN A 10 4.85 -0.79 -14.39
CA GLN A 10 5.29 0.55 -14.00
C GLN A 10 5.43 0.70 -12.48
N MET A 11 4.54 0.09 -11.68
CA MET A 11 4.67 0.06 -10.21
C MET A 11 5.93 -0.68 -9.77
N ILE A 12 6.17 -1.86 -10.35
CA ILE A 12 7.39 -2.65 -10.10
C ILE A 12 8.63 -1.83 -10.43
N HIS A 13 8.66 -1.22 -11.61
CA HIS A 13 9.79 -0.40 -12.05
C HIS A 13 10.00 0.80 -11.13
N CYS A 14 8.94 1.54 -10.80
CA CYS A 14 9.00 2.69 -9.91
C CYS A 14 9.58 2.33 -8.54
N PHE A 15 9.08 1.27 -7.89
CA PHE A 15 9.59 0.82 -6.60
C PHE A 15 11.05 0.36 -6.70
N ASN A 16 11.35 -0.52 -7.65
CA ASN A 16 12.67 -1.14 -7.78
C ASN A 16 13.78 -0.14 -8.17
N GLN A 17 13.45 0.94 -8.89
CA GLN A 17 14.40 1.99 -9.27
C GLN A 17 14.49 3.15 -8.26
N SER A 18 13.59 3.21 -7.29
CA SER A 18 13.58 4.26 -6.26
C SER A 18 14.03 3.74 -4.90
N ILE A 19 13.08 3.51 -3.99
CA ILE A 19 13.36 3.08 -2.63
C ILE A 19 13.88 1.63 -2.56
N GLY A 20 13.41 0.76 -3.46
CA GLY A 20 13.80 -0.66 -3.48
C GLY A 20 15.30 -0.85 -3.61
N VAL A 21 15.93 -0.20 -4.57
CA VAL A 21 17.39 -0.29 -4.77
C VAL A 21 18.18 0.23 -3.57
N ARG A 22 17.66 1.23 -2.85
CA ARG A 22 18.33 1.82 -1.68
C ARG A 22 18.26 0.91 -0.46
N GLU A 23 17.19 0.15 -0.33
CA GLU A 23 16.90 -0.73 0.81
C GLU A 23 17.21 -2.21 0.53
N GLY A 24 17.74 -2.54 -0.64
CA GLY A 24 18.02 -3.92 -1.02
C GLY A 24 16.75 -4.79 -1.12
N THR A 25 15.65 -4.20 -1.52
CA THR A 25 14.33 -4.83 -1.60
C THR A 25 13.79 -4.75 -3.02
N VAL A 26 13.11 -5.79 -3.49
CA VAL A 26 12.46 -5.82 -4.80
C VAL A 26 10.95 -6.08 -4.65
N LEU A 27 10.18 -5.46 -5.54
CA LEU A 27 8.75 -5.68 -5.69
C LEU A 27 8.51 -6.61 -6.88
N LYS A 28 7.69 -7.64 -6.71
CA LYS A 28 7.33 -8.63 -7.74
C LYS A 28 5.83 -8.91 -7.72
N GLY A 29 5.21 -8.98 -8.88
CA GLY A 29 3.83 -9.43 -9.06
C GLY A 29 3.73 -10.92 -9.38
N GLY A 30 2.51 -11.37 -9.67
CA GLY A 30 2.22 -12.71 -10.14
C GLY A 30 2.03 -13.76 -9.03
N ALA A 31 2.02 -13.37 -7.77
CA ALA A 31 1.72 -14.28 -6.68
C ALA A 31 0.21 -14.56 -6.59
N SER A 32 -0.17 -15.79 -6.24
CA SER A 32 -1.57 -16.12 -5.95
C SER A 32 -2.07 -15.43 -4.67
N GLU A 33 -1.18 -15.31 -3.69
CA GLU A 33 -1.39 -14.57 -2.44
C GLU A 33 -0.19 -13.66 -2.16
N PRO A 34 -0.43 -12.43 -1.64
CA PRO A 34 0.66 -11.53 -1.28
C PRO A 34 1.51 -12.12 -0.14
N TYR A 35 2.81 -11.87 -0.17
CA TYR A 35 3.69 -12.21 0.95
C TYR A 35 5.02 -11.45 0.89
N TYR A 36 5.65 -11.29 2.05
CA TYR A 36 7.00 -10.75 2.17
C TYR A 36 8.00 -11.83 2.55
N LYS A 37 9.10 -11.88 1.81
CA LYS A 37 10.19 -12.83 2.04
C LYS A 37 11.50 -12.08 2.27
N PRO A 38 12.06 -12.13 3.50
CA PRO A 38 13.40 -11.60 3.74
C PRO A 38 14.44 -12.43 3.00
N GLY A 39 15.53 -11.78 2.57
CA GLY A 39 16.59 -12.43 1.81
C GLY A 39 17.62 -11.44 1.27
N SER A 40 18.28 -11.81 0.19
CA SER A 40 19.23 -10.93 -0.51
C SER A 40 18.99 -11.03 -2.02
N PRO A 41 18.15 -10.20 -2.58
CA PRO A 41 17.37 -9.10 -1.96
C PRO A 41 16.16 -9.59 -1.16
N ASP A 42 15.67 -8.76 -0.24
CA ASP A 42 14.34 -8.90 0.30
C ASP A 42 13.31 -8.79 -0.81
N THR A 43 12.20 -9.53 -0.73
CA THR A 43 11.20 -9.54 -1.81
C THR A 43 9.79 -9.32 -1.26
N ILE A 44 9.11 -8.33 -1.81
CA ILE A 44 7.68 -8.08 -1.61
C ILE A 44 6.94 -8.68 -2.80
N TYR A 45 6.06 -9.64 -2.55
CA TYR A 45 5.19 -10.23 -3.58
C TYR A 45 3.79 -9.70 -3.43
N PHE A 46 3.21 -9.22 -4.55
CA PHE A 46 1.82 -8.81 -4.59
C PHE A 46 1.00 -9.72 -5.50
N ARG A 47 -0.33 -9.70 -5.29
CA ARG A 47 -1.25 -10.60 -5.95
C ARG A 47 -1.41 -10.25 -7.42
N GLU A 48 -1.23 -11.25 -8.31
CA GLU A 48 -1.41 -11.14 -9.75
C GLU A 48 -0.72 -9.87 -10.32
N ASP A 49 -1.43 -9.09 -11.11
CA ASP A 49 -1.03 -7.76 -11.63
C ASP A 49 -1.83 -6.61 -11.01
N PHE A 50 -2.41 -6.81 -9.84
CA PHE A 50 -3.28 -5.84 -9.18
C PHE A 50 -2.47 -4.71 -8.54
N ILE A 51 -2.58 -3.53 -9.11
CA ILE A 51 -1.87 -2.32 -8.64
C ILE A 51 -2.20 -2.02 -7.17
N ARG A 52 -3.48 -2.14 -6.77
CA ARG A 52 -3.88 -1.94 -5.39
C ARG A 52 -3.16 -2.90 -4.44
N SER A 53 -2.99 -4.17 -4.83
CA SER A 53 -2.21 -5.13 -4.06
C SER A 53 -0.74 -4.69 -3.94
N ALA A 54 -0.13 -4.23 -5.03
CA ALA A 54 1.25 -3.72 -5.00
C ALA A 54 1.41 -2.55 -4.02
N LEU A 55 0.52 -1.55 -4.09
CA LEU A 55 0.57 -0.39 -3.20
C LEU A 55 0.33 -0.75 -1.73
N HIS A 56 -0.59 -1.70 -1.48
CA HIS A 56 -0.89 -2.22 -0.15
C HIS A 56 0.32 -2.94 0.46
N GLU A 57 0.95 -3.83 -0.27
CA GLU A 57 2.13 -4.57 0.21
C GLU A 57 3.33 -3.65 0.46
N VAL A 58 3.53 -2.65 -0.40
CA VAL A 58 4.55 -1.62 -0.15
C VAL A 58 4.22 -0.80 1.10
N ALA A 59 2.93 -0.51 1.36
CA ALA A 59 2.52 0.18 2.59
C ALA A 59 2.85 -0.64 3.84
N HIS A 60 2.58 -1.94 3.87
CA HIS A 60 3.01 -2.83 4.95
C HIS A 60 4.52 -2.81 5.16
N TRP A 61 5.29 -2.90 4.06
CA TRP A 61 6.75 -2.82 4.13
C TRP A 61 7.24 -1.48 4.68
N CYS A 62 6.57 -0.38 4.34
CA CYS A 62 6.91 0.95 4.87
C CYS A 62 6.63 1.09 6.37
N VAL A 63 5.59 0.42 6.88
CA VAL A 63 5.24 0.41 8.32
C VAL A 63 6.18 -0.49 9.11
N ALA A 64 6.62 -1.59 8.54
CA ALA A 64 7.44 -2.58 9.21
C ALA A 64 8.81 -2.02 9.62
N GLY A 65 9.15 -2.08 10.90
CA GLY A 65 10.46 -1.74 11.42
C GLY A 65 11.54 -2.74 10.99
N SER A 66 12.81 -2.41 11.25
CA SER A 66 13.95 -3.24 10.84
C SER A 66 13.89 -4.66 11.38
N ALA A 67 13.52 -4.84 12.66
CA ALA A 67 13.38 -6.17 13.26
C ALA A 67 12.29 -7.02 12.60
N ARG A 68 11.14 -6.43 12.26
CA ARG A 68 10.05 -7.15 11.59
C ARG A 68 10.41 -7.52 10.15
N ARG A 69 11.17 -6.71 9.46
CA ARG A 69 11.63 -7.01 8.10
C ARG A 69 12.64 -8.16 7.99
N THR A 70 13.15 -8.67 9.12
CA THR A 70 13.94 -9.91 9.13
C THR A 70 13.07 -11.18 9.16
N LEU A 71 11.75 -11.04 9.28
CA LEU A 71 10.80 -12.14 9.42
C LEU A 71 9.91 -12.24 8.18
N PRO A 72 9.59 -13.47 7.71
CA PRO A 72 8.56 -13.67 6.71
C PRO A 72 7.24 -13.02 7.15
N ASP A 73 6.56 -12.34 6.22
CA ASP A 73 5.32 -11.59 6.47
C ASP A 73 5.38 -10.68 7.69
N TYR A 74 6.58 -10.15 7.97
CA TYR A 74 6.84 -9.24 9.10
C TYR A 74 6.54 -9.87 10.47
N GLY A 75 6.44 -11.20 10.54
CA GLY A 75 6.08 -11.94 11.74
C GLY A 75 4.59 -11.83 12.12
N TYR A 76 3.76 -11.34 11.22
CA TYR A 76 2.30 -11.37 11.38
C TYR A 76 1.74 -12.67 10.81
N TRP A 77 0.72 -13.21 11.49
CA TRP A 77 -0.08 -14.29 10.99
C TRP A 77 -1.56 -13.96 11.22
N TYR A 78 -2.34 -14.05 10.15
CA TYR A 78 -3.79 -13.88 10.22
C TYR A 78 -4.45 -15.11 9.61
N ALA A 79 -5.60 -15.52 10.14
CA ALA A 79 -6.51 -16.35 9.39
C ALA A 79 -6.96 -15.55 8.16
N PRO A 80 -6.72 -16.02 6.92
CA PRO A 80 -6.97 -15.21 5.71
C PRO A 80 -8.46 -14.96 5.48
N ASP A 81 -9.31 -15.87 5.93
CA ASP A 81 -10.77 -15.78 5.83
C ASP A 81 -11.44 -16.47 7.02
N GLY A 82 -12.72 -16.18 7.26
CA GLY A 82 -13.48 -16.79 8.37
C GLY A 82 -13.04 -16.31 9.76
N ARG A 83 -12.42 -15.12 9.88
CA ARG A 83 -12.09 -14.52 11.17
C ARG A 83 -13.35 -14.28 11.99
N ASP A 84 -13.28 -14.61 13.28
CA ASP A 84 -14.31 -14.20 14.25
C ASP A 84 -14.21 -12.70 14.59
N ASP A 85 -15.15 -12.17 15.37
CA ASP A 85 -15.21 -10.73 15.68
C ASP A 85 -13.95 -10.23 16.40
N SER A 86 -13.35 -11.04 17.28
CA SER A 86 -12.12 -10.70 17.99
C SER A 86 -10.92 -10.65 17.04
N GLN A 87 -10.81 -11.63 16.16
CA GLN A 87 -9.76 -11.71 15.14
C GLN A 87 -9.91 -10.58 14.13
N GLN A 88 -11.14 -10.23 13.73
CA GLN A 88 -11.42 -9.12 12.82
C GLN A 88 -11.08 -7.77 13.48
N THR A 89 -11.37 -7.57 14.74
CA THR A 89 -11.00 -6.37 15.51
C THR A 89 -9.47 -6.22 15.58
N ALA A 90 -8.74 -7.30 15.83
CA ALA A 90 -7.28 -7.30 15.83
C ALA A 90 -6.72 -6.98 14.44
N PHE A 91 -7.32 -7.51 13.37
CA PHE A 91 -6.99 -7.19 12.00
C PHE A 91 -7.14 -5.69 11.71
N TYR A 92 -8.28 -5.08 12.05
CA TYR A 92 -8.49 -3.65 11.85
C TYR A 92 -7.44 -2.80 12.56
N ALA A 93 -7.08 -3.14 13.80
CA ALA A 93 -6.09 -2.39 14.56
C ALA A 93 -4.71 -2.36 13.89
N VAL A 94 -4.33 -3.44 13.20
CA VAL A 94 -3.05 -3.53 12.49
C VAL A 94 -3.12 -2.87 11.12
N GLU A 95 -4.28 -2.92 10.45
CA GLU A 95 -4.47 -2.46 9.07
C GLU A 95 -4.64 -0.94 8.93
N VAL A 96 -5.00 -0.21 9.98
CA VAL A 96 -5.20 1.26 9.92
C VAL A 96 -3.99 1.99 9.33
N LYS A 97 -2.79 1.69 9.78
CA LYS A 97 -1.57 2.36 9.30
C LYS A 97 -1.23 2.01 7.85
N PRO A 98 -1.14 0.72 7.46
CA PRO A 98 -0.90 0.35 6.07
C PRO A 98 -1.93 0.93 5.12
N GLN A 99 -3.21 0.85 5.44
CA GLN A 99 -4.26 1.35 4.53
C GLN A 99 -4.29 2.87 4.43
N ALA A 100 -3.93 3.60 5.48
CA ALA A 100 -3.74 5.05 5.38
C ALA A 100 -2.56 5.43 4.45
N LEU A 101 -1.46 4.67 4.47
CA LEU A 101 -0.35 4.85 3.53
C LEU A 101 -0.74 4.45 2.10
N GLU A 102 -1.43 3.32 1.94
CA GLU A 102 -1.97 2.89 0.65
C GLU A 102 -2.84 3.99 0.03
N LYS A 103 -3.70 4.65 0.82
CA LYS A 103 -4.50 5.79 0.36
C LYS A 103 -3.62 6.92 -0.19
N ALA A 104 -2.53 7.26 0.48
CA ALA A 104 -1.60 8.28 0.00
C ALA A 104 -0.93 7.87 -1.32
N PHE A 105 -0.60 6.59 -1.50
CA PHE A 105 -0.05 6.06 -2.75
C PHE A 105 -1.09 6.03 -3.87
N CYS A 106 -2.33 5.62 -3.57
CA CYS A 106 -3.44 5.67 -4.53
C CYS A 106 -3.66 7.07 -5.07
N GLN A 107 -3.63 8.10 -4.21
CA GLN A 107 -3.73 9.49 -4.65
C GLN A 107 -2.56 9.90 -5.57
N ALA A 108 -1.34 9.43 -5.29
CA ALA A 108 -0.17 9.74 -6.09
C ALA A 108 -0.25 9.17 -7.51
N VAL A 109 -0.98 8.07 -7.71
CA VAL A 109 -1.16 7.43 -9.03
C VAL A 109 -2.54 7.69 -9.65
N GLY A 110 -3.45 8.33 -8.91
CA GLY A 110 -4.77 8.70 -9.40
C GLY A 110 -5.78 7.57 -9.46
N ILE A 111 -5.63 6.55 -8.61
CA ILE A 111 -6.61 5.46 -8.48
C ILE A 111 -7.45 5.63 -7.23
N GLU A 112 -8.69 5.14 -7.29
CA GLU A 112 -9.61 5.21 -6.17
C GLU A 112 -9.14 4.30 -5.03
N PHE A 113 -9.26 4.80 -3.79
CA PHE A 113 -9.02 4.03 -2.58
C PHE A 113 -10.34 3.69 -1.89
N ASN A 114 -10.48 2.44 -1.50
CA ASN A 114 -11.53 1.96 -0.58
C ASN A 114 -10.85 1.04 0.43
N VAL A 115 -11.30 1.06 1.69
CA VAL A 115 -10.76 0.14 2.70
C VAL A 115 -11.00 -1.31 2.30
N SER A 116 -10.06 -2.19 2.65
CA SER A 116 -10.20 -3.63 2.50
C SER A 116 -10.37 -4.28 3.86
N VAL A 117 -11.43 -5.07 4.02
CA VAL A 117 -11.70 -5.84 5.24
C VAL A 117 -11.15 -7.26 5.16
N ASP A 118 -10.79 -7.69 3.94
CA ASP A 118 -10.17 -8.99 3.64
C ASP A 118 -10.81 -10.18 4.37
N ASN A 119 -12.13 -10.17 4.45
CA ASN A 119 -12.92 -11.24 5.06
C ASN A 119 -14.30 -11.30 4.40
N LEU A 120 -14.54 -12.33 3.61
CA LEU A 120 -15.80 -12.54 2.90
C LEU A 120 -16.98 -12.81 3.81
N SER A 121 -16.74 -13.18 5.08
CA SER A 121 -17.78 -13.44 6.07
C SER A 121 -18.33 -12.15 6.71
N VAL A 122 -17.68 -11.01 6.53
CA VAL A 122 -18.13 -9.72 7.08
C VAL A 122 -19.20 -9.13 6.17
N SER A 123 -20.36 -8.79 6.76
CA SER A 123 -21.39 -8.04 6.04
C SER A 123 -20.92 -6.63 5.72
N LEU A 124 -21.14 -6.15 4.49
CA LEU A 124 -20.84 -4.78 4.09
C LEU A 124 -21.59 -3.71 4.90
N SER A 125 -22.68 -4.11 5.60
CA SER A 125 -23.44 -3.25 6.51
C SER A 125 -22.95 -3.30 7.96
N ASP A 126 -21.85 -4.01 8.27
CA ASP A 126 -21.30 -4.09 9.61
C ASP A 126 -20.84 -2.70 10.09
N PRO A 127 -21.35 -2.19 11.23
CA PRO A 127 -20.92 -0.90 11.80
C PRO A 127 -19.40 -0.82 12.06
N ALA A 128 -18.73 -1.94 12.29
CA ALA A 128 -17.30 -1.99 12.49
C ALA A 128 -16.51 -1.52 11.24
N ILE A 129 -17.06 -1.71 10.04
CA ILE A 129 -16.45 -1.22 8.79
C ILE A 129 -16.43 0.31 8.79
N ALA A 130 -17.53 0.96 9.14
CA ALA A 130 -17.59 2.43 9.19
C ALA A 130 -16.62 3.01 10.23
N LEU A 131 -16.45 2.34 11.37
CA LEU A 131 -15.45 2.73 12.38
C LEU A 131 -14.03 2.53 11.87
N PHE A 132 -13.77 1.46 11.16
CA PHE A 132 -12.47 1.21 10.53
C PHE A 132 -12.16 2.24 9.44
N GLU A 133 -13.12 2.54 8.57
CA GLU A 133 -12.97 3.60 7.56
C GLU A 133 -12.63 4.94 8.21
N ALA A 134 -13.36 5.33 9.26
CA ALA A 134 -13.10 6.57 10.00
C ALA A 134 -11.68 6.57 10.61
N ALA A 135 -11.22 5.46 11.17
CA ALA A 135 -9.88 5.35 11.72
C ALA A 135 -8.79 5.46 10.64
N VAL A 136 -9.01 4.90 9.46
CA VAL A 136 -8.09 5.04 8.31
C VAL A 136 -8.06 6.50 7.83
N GLU A 137 -9.22 7.18 7.74
CA GLU A 137 -9.29 8.61 7.37
C GLU A 137 -8.57 9.50 8.38
N ASP A 138 -8.80 9.31 9.68
CA ASP A 138 -8.12 10.07 10.74
C ASP A 138 -6.60 9.86 10.66
N ARG A 139 -6.17 8.63 10.45
CA ARG A 139 -4.75 8.30 10.29
C ARG A 139 -4.16 8.94 9.04
N PHE A 140 -4.88 8.91 7.93
CA PHE A 140 -4.47 9.55 6.69
C PHE A 140 -4.34 11.07 6.88
N GLY A 141 -5.32 11.73 7.50
CA GLY A 141 -5.25 13.15 7.85
C GLY A 141 -4.02 13.50 8.69
N SER A 142 -3.71 12.66 9.68
CA SER A 142 -2.49 12.80 10.49
C SER A 142 -1.20 12.68 9.66
N LEU A 143 -1.15 11.77 8.68
CA LEU A 143 -0.01 11.62 7.77
C LEU A 143 0.16 12.82 6.86
N VAL A 144 -0.93 13.40 6.38
CA VAL A 144 -0.90 14.63 5.55
C VAL A 144 -0.33 15.81 6.35
N LEU A 145 -0.71 15.93 7.62
CA LEU A 145 -0.28 17.03 8.48
C LEU A 145 1.16 16.89 8.98
N ASN A 146 1.58 15.68 9.33
CA ASN A 146 2.84 15.42 10.04
C ASN A 146 3.93 14.79 9.15
N GLY A 147 3.60 14.46 7.90
CA GLY A 147 4.47 13.74 6.98
C GLY A 147 4.35 12.22 7.09
N LEU A 148 4.72 11.54 6.02
CA LEU A 148 4.75 10.08 5.95
C LEU A 148 6.06 9.54 6.56
N PRO A 149 6.10 8.25 6.96
CA PRO A 149 7.36 7.59 7.28
C PRO A 149 8.36 7.72 6.12
N LYS A 150 9.64 7.85 6.43
CA LYS A 150 10.69 8.18 5.45
C LYS A 150 10.65 7.33 4.17
N ARG A 151 10.50 6.00 4.28
CA ARG A 151 10.42 5.12 3.11
C ARG A 151 9.17 5.36 2.29
N ALA A 152 8.04 5.57 2.95
CA ALA A 152 6.78 5.88 2.30
C ALA A 152 6.84 7.24 1.56
N GLU A 153 7.47 8.24 2.15
CA GLU A 153 7.64 9.55 1.50
C GLU A 153 8.50 9.45 0.24
N ILE A 154 9.61 8.71 0.30
CA ILE A 154 10.47 8.48 -0.88
C ILE A 154 9.69 7.77 -1.99
N PHE A 155 8.93 6.73 -1.66
CA PHE A 155 8.14 6.01 -2.65
C PHE A 155 7.00 6.88 -3.22
N ARG A 156 6.29 7.62 -2.37
CA ARG A 156 5.24 8.56 -2.81
C ARG A 156 5.79 9.61 -3.79
N HIS A 157 6.96 10.18 -3.50
CA HIS A 157 7.62 11.10 -4.41
C HIS A 157 7.93 10.45 -5.76
N ALA A 158 8.47 9.24 -5.75
CA ALA A 158 8.74 8.49 -6.98
C ALA A 158 7.44 8.25 -7.78
N LEU A 159 6.34 7.86 -7.11
CA LEU A 159 5.04 7.69 -7.77
C LEU A 159 4.54 9.00 -8.43
N ILE A 160 4.71 10.15 -7.78
CA ILE A 160 4.33 11.46 -8.33
C ILE A 160 5.19 11.78 -9.57
N GLU A 161 6.49 11.56 -9.53
CA GLU A 161 7.36 11.77 -10.70
C GLU A 161 6.98 10.84 -11.87
N TYR A 162 6.68 9.59 -11.58
CA TYR A 162 6.21 8.64 -12.59
C TYR A 162 4.82 9.02 -13.13
N SER A 163 3.92 9.54 -12.28
CA SER A 163 2.62 10.00 -12.74
C SER A 163 2.72 11.13 -13.76
N ARG A 164 3.67 12.03 -13.57
CA ARG A 164 3.97 13.10 -14.55
C ARG A 164 4.55 12.54 -15.84
N LEU A 165 5.50 11.61 -15.72
CA LEU A 165 6.19 10.99 -16.85
C LEU A 165 5.24 10.18 -17.75
N TYR A 166 4.34 9.42 -17.14
CA TYR A 166 3.42 8.51 -17.83
C TYR A 166 2.02 9.08 -18.01
N HIS A 167 1.77 10.34 -17.59
CA HIS A 167 0.46 11.00 -17.66
C HIS A 167 -0.65 10.21 -16.96
N TRP A 168 -0.35 9.69 -15.74
CA TRP A 168 -1.37 9.05 -14.91
C TRP A 168 -2.40 10.06 -14.39
N PRO A 169 -3.62 9.63 -14.01
CA PRO A 169 -4.69 10.54 -13.56
C PRO A 169 -4.46 11.09 -12.13
N SER A 170 -3.23 11.27 -11.73
CA SER A 170 -2.84 11.77 -10.40
C SER A 170 -3.28 13.23 -10.20
N THR A 171 -3.79 13.54 -9.02
CA THR A 171 -4.11 14.92 -8.61
C THR A 171 -2.87 15.82 -8.51
N PHE A 172 -1.68 15.24 -8.43
CA PHE A 172 -0.40 15.96 -8.36
C PHE A 172 0.26 16.20 -9.72
N ALA A 173 -0.32 15.67 -10.81
CA ALA A 173 0.23 15.84 -12.16
C ALA A 173 -0.02 17.23 -12.75
N SER A 174 -0.96 17.99 -12.19
CA SER A 174 -1.44 19.28 -12.73
C SER A 174 -0.66 20.52 -12.28
N ASP A 175 0.28 20.40 -11.35
CA ASP A 175 0.99 21.56 -10.77
C ASP A 175 2.22 22.04 -11.55
N VAL A 176 2.38 21.65 -12.80
CA VAL A 176 3.49 22.11 -13.65
C VAL A 176 2.92 22.73 -14.92
N GLY A 177 2.48 23.99 -14.82
CA GLY A 177 2.02 24.75 -15.98
C GLY A 177 1.35 26.07 -15.64
N SER A 178 2.06 26.99 -15.01
CA SER A 178 1.74 28.43 -15.05
C SER A 178 3.02 29.21 -15.08
#